data_894b9c4d91dc625788407b37f424f17e
#
_entry.id   894b9c4d91dc625788407b37f424f17e
#
_cell.length_a   1.000
_cell.length_b   1.000
_cell.length_c   1.000
_cell.angle_alpha   90.00
_cell.angle_beta   90.00
_cell.angle_gamma   90.00
#
_symmetry.space_group_name_H-M   'P 1'
#
loop_
_entity.id
_entity.type
_entity.pdbx_description
1 polymer ?
#
loop_
_entity_poly.entity_id
_entity_poly.type
_entity_poly.pdbx_seq_one_letter_code
_entity_poly.pdbx_strand_id
1 'polypeptide(L)'
;MARRSRIARALLAWGGSLGLCTGLAAGPAHAQSHADAGAGELRVRHEARGASDIGPIAAANTLMPGIAPQAARSVGLDAELRGTWRATSIGPARVSLVGAALVAAERRDLGDSRETHTRARLNEGFAAGDIGNWQASAGKRVVAWDIGHAFRPNDVVQQEPRRTLIGLPQEGRPLLEVERYDARSAGALVWVNPQHTNAAPDAQRGAAESSVAARGYVRNGGADWHVFGRWGRHTRAGVGAALAWVATEEVELHASARLMQRHDGWRIDPQAANTLLPANPWRQTTLGRSTQALLGGSWTGEDQISVLIEWWHDGSAMADRDWDAWRQRNDALAALGGQPGLTPNLVAAAAGNLAWQATPLSAGNLRRGNAFVRLAWQPPRWVLSLDALVTPHDRGHVITAAAQWQGEHIRLDAAVRAFGGPADALFAATPQRRVLSLAASSRF
;
A
#
# COMPACT_ATOMS: atom_id res chain seq x y z
N MET A 1 -7.98 31.56 18.39
CA MET A 1 -8.31 30.16 18.75
C MET A 1 -9.18 29.43 17.71
N ALA A 2 -9.99 30.09 16.91
CA ALA A 2 -10.84 29.43 15.89
C ALA A 2 -10.09 28.96 14.61
N ARG A 3 -8.91 29.49 14.29
CA ARG A 3 -8.13 29.09 13.07
C ARG A 3 -7.40 27.76 13.20
N ARG A 4 -6.96 27.35 14.41
CA ARG A 4 -6.26 26.06 14.61
C ARG A 4 -7.09 24.81 14.27
N SER A 5 -8.43 24.94 14.28
CA SER A 5 -9.32 23.82 13.95
C SER A 5 -9.42 23.49 12.44
N ARG A 6 -8.97 24.42 11.55
CA ARG A 6 -9.11 24.22 10.09
C ARG A 6 -7.98 23.38 9.49
N ILE A 7 -6.74 23.51 9.99
CA ILE A 7 -5.61 22.70 9.52
C ILE A 7 -5.79 21.23 9.93
N ALA A 8 -6.25 20.99 11.15
CA ALA A 8 -6.59 19.64 11.60
C ALA A 8 -7.71 19.00 10.75
N ARG A 9 -8.64 19.81 10.22
CA ARG A 9 -9.70 19.32 9.31
C ARG A 9 -9.21 19.09 7.89
N ALA A 10 -8.26 19.88 7.38
CA ALA A 10 -7.65 19.67 6.06
C ALA A 10 -6.79 18.40 6.05
N LEU A 11 -6.00 18.14 7.10
CA LEU A 11 -5.22 16.90 7.25
C LEU A 11 -6.11 15.66 7.41
N LEU A 12 -7.27 15.80 8.07
CA LEU A 12 -8.29 14.74 8.17
C LEU A 12 -8.99 14.45 6.83
N ALA A 13 -9.16 15.45 5.97
CA ALA A 13 -9.74 15.27 4.63
C ALA A 13 -8.78 14.54 3.67
N TRP A 14 -7.45 14.65 3.86
CA TRP A 14 -6.45 13.90 3.09
C TRP A 14 -6.48 12.39 3.37
N GLY A 15 -6.87 11.96 4.56
CA GLY A 15 -7.05 10.55 4.93
C GLY A 15 -8.19 9.84 4.19
N GLY A 16 -9.10 10.58 3.57
CA GLY A 16 -10.31 10.01 2.96
C GLY A 16 -10.12 9.35 1.59
N SER A 17 -9.08 9.68 0.84
CA SER A 17 -8.80 9.08 -0.47
C SER A 17 -7.73 7.98 -0.45
N LEU A 18 -6.96 7.88 0.62
CA LEU A 18 -6.09 6.76 0.96
C LEU A 18 -6.74 6.09 2.16
N GLY A 19 -7.44 4.97 1.97
CA GLY A 19 -8.22 4.28 3.00
C GLY A 19 -7.73 4.55 4.42
N LEU A 20 -8.58 5.17 5.21
CA LEU A 20 -8.45 5.54 6.62
C LEU A 20 -7.35 4.79 7.38
N CYS A 21 -6.23 5.44 7.61
CA CYS A 21 -5.40 5.21 8.76
C CYS A 21 -5.53 6.44 9.63
N THR A 22 -6.56 6.48 10.46
CA THR A 22 -6.60 7.39 11.59
C THR A 22 -5.55 6.92 12.59
N GLY A 23 -4.31 7.37 12.39
CA GLY A 23 -3.40 7.52 13.50
C GLY A 23 -4.05 8.51 14.45
N LEU A 24 -4.38 8.10 15.65
CA LEU A 24 -4.89 8.94 16.71
C LEU A 24 -3.94 10.13 16.94
N ALA A 25 -4.26 11.28 16.36
CA ALA A 25 -3.91 12.53 17.01
C ALA A 25 -4.77 12.58 18.27
N ALA A 26 -4.16 12.37 19.43
CA ALA A 26 -4.82 12.52 20.71
C ALA A 26 -5.17 13.99 20.96
N GLY A 27 -6.30 14.44 20.43
CA GLY A 27 -7.01 15.60 20.92
C GLY A 27 -7.96 15.16 22.03
N PRO A 28 -8.30 15.98 23.03
CA PRO A 28 -9.20 15.60 24.10
C PRO A 28 -10.56 15.23 23.50
N ALA A 29 -10.88 13.95 23.58
CA ALA A 29 -12.18 13.43 23.17
C ALA A 29 -13.26 14.02 24.11
N HIS A 30 -14.03 14.95 23.60
CA HIS A 30 -15.32 15.24 24.21
C HIS A 30 -16.20 14.02 23.98
N ALA A 31 -16.52 13.36 25.09
CA ALA A 31 -17.43 12.23 25.14
C ALA A 31 -18.81 12.66 24.60
N GLN A 32 -19.10 12.29 23.35
CA GLN A 32 -20.48 12.18 22.89
C GLN A 32 -20.86 10.70 22.96
N SER A 33 -21.74 10.41 23.91
CA SER A 33 -22.41 9.15 24.09
C SER A 33 -23.44 8.97 22.95
N HIS A 34 -23.00 8.42 21.83
CA HIS A 34 -23.93 7.79 20.89
C HIS A 34 -23.36 6.38 20.60
N ALA A 35 -24.17 5.37 20.93
CA ALA A 35 -23.99 4.05 20.33
C ALA A 35 -24.12 4.24 18.83
N ASP A 36 -23.00 4.27 18.11
CA ASP A 36 -23.05 4.30 16.66
C ASP A 36 -23.65 2.97 16.22
N ALA A 37 -24.91 3.03 15.80
CA ALA A 37 -25.54 1.99 15.02
C ALA A 37 -24.60 1.65 13.87
N GLY A 38 -24.46 0.36 13.53
CA GLY A 38 -23.52 -0.09 12.51
C GLY A 38 -23.60 0.74 11.25
N ALA A 39 -22.44 1.03 10.65
CA ALA A 39 -22.33 1.71 9.37
C ALA A 39 -22.06 0.67 8.28
N GLY A 40 -22.76 0.79 7.16
CA GLY A 40 -22.54 -0.03 5.98
C GLY A 40 -22.06 0.81 4.81
N GLU A 41 -21.20 0.21 3.97
CA GLU A 41 -20.82 0.77 2.67
C GLU A 41 -20.98 -0.31 1.60
N LEU A 42 -21.80 -0.03 0.59
CA LEU A 42 -21.91 -0.83 -0.62
C LEU A 42 -21.20 -0.11 -1.74
N ARG A 43 -20.30 -0.80 -2.46
CA ARG A 43 -19.51 -0.21 -3.52
C ARG A 43 -19.50 -1.09 -4.77
N VAL A 44 -19.73 -0.46 -5.91
CA VAL A 44 -19.52 -1.03 -7.24
C VAL A 44 -18.24 -0.43 -7.81
N ARG A 45 -17.38 -1.28 -8.35
CA ARG A 45 -16.11 -0.88 -8.97
C ARG A 45 -16.02 -1.40 -10.40
N HIS A 46 -15.47 -0.58 -11.28
CA HIS A 46 -15.05 -1.00 -12.61
C HIS A 46 -13.61 -0.59 -12.84
N GLU A 47 -12.79 -1.52 -13.35
CA GLU A 47 -11.43 -1.23 -13.74
C GLU A 47 -11.14 -1.78 -15.13
N ALA A 48 -10.54 -0.95 -15.98
CA ALA A 48 -10.06 -1.34 -17.29
C ALA A 48 -8.55 -1.07 -17.39
N ARG A 49 -7.79 -2.08 -17.81
CA ARG A 49 -6.35 -2.04 -17.97
C ARG A 49 -5.99 -2.17 -19.44
N GLY A 50 -5.32 -1.15 -19.98
CA GLY A 50 -4.72 -1.20 -21.30
C GLY A 50 -3.37 -1.85 -21.25
N ALA A 51 -3.09 -2.72 -22.22
CA ALA A 51 -1.82 -3.40 -22.36
C ALA A 51 -0.64 -2.45 -22.62
N SER A 52 0.55 -2.82 -22.19
CA SER A 52 1.80 -2.23 -22.64
C SER A 52 2.27 -2.93 -23.92
N ASP A 53 2.81 -2.18 -24.85
CA ASP A 53 3.52 -2.65 -26.04
C ASP A 53 5.02 -2.87 -25.80
N ILE A 54 5.49 -2.62 -24.59
CA ILE A 54 6.87 -2.74 -24.13
C ILE A 54 6.95 -3.72 -22.96
N GLY A 55 8.11 -4.37 -22.81
CA GLY A 55 8.40 -5.22 -21.66
C GLY A 55 8.14 -6.70 -21.91
N PRO A 56 8.34 -7.54 -20.88
CA PRO A 56 8.40 -8.99 -21.03
C PRO A 56 7.07 -9.63 -21.47
N ILE A 57 5.92 -9.09 -21.05
CA ILE A 57 4.61 -9.61 -21.47
C ILE A 57 4.36 -9.30 -22.95
N ALA A 58 4.68 -8.10 -23.41
CA ALA A 58 4.54 -7.74 -24.82
C ALA A 58 5.46 -8.60 -25.69
N ALA A 59 6.72 -8.75 -25.31
CA ALA A 59 7.69 -9.58 -26.02
C ALA A 59 7.29 -11.07 -26.02
N ALA A 60 6.78 -11.61 -24.93
CA ALA A 60 6.27 -12.97 -24.86
C ALA A 60 5.11 -13.20 -25.86
N ASN A 61 4.16 -12.27 -25.92
CA ASN A 61 3.03 -12.33 -26.84
C ASN A 61 3.43 -12.08 -28.32
N THR A 62 4.56 -11.39 -28.56
CA THR A 62 5.14 -11.29 -29.93
C THR A 62 5.65 -12.65 -30.40
N LEU A 63 6.28 -13.43 -29.52
CA LEU A 63 6.76 -14.78 -29.82
C LEU A 63 5.63 -15.79 -29.94
N MET A 64 4.66 -15.71 -29.03
CA MET A 64 3.52 -16.62 -28.97
C MET A 64 2.27 -15.85 -28.56
N PRO A 65 1.44 -15.42 -29.52
CA PRO A 65 0.21 -14.67 -29.22
C PRO A 65 -0.70 -15.40 -28.21
N GLY A 66 -1.13 -14.66 -27.19
CA GLY A 66 -2.02 -15.20 -26.14
C GLY A 66 -1.35 -15.99 -25.02
N ILE A 67 -0.01 -16.10 -24.98
CA ILE A 67 0.71 -16.80 -23.90
C ILE A 67 0.51 -16.13 -22.53
N ALA A 68 0.30 -14.83 -22.52
CA ALA A 68 0.07 -14.07 -21.30
C ALA A 68 -1.01 -12.98 -21.50
N PRO A 69 -1.88 -12.73 -20.50
CA PRO A 69 -2.90 -11.70 -20.60
C PRO A 69 -2.26 -10.30 -20.74
N GLN A 70 -2.69 -9.53 -21.71
CA GLN A 70 -2.21 -8.17 -21.94
C GLN A 70 -3.17 -7.10 -21.43
N ALA A 71 -4.47 -7.34 -21.55
CA ALA A 71 -5.50 -6.41 -21.13
C ALA A 71 -6.49 -7.13 -20.21
N ALA A 72 -7.07 -6.38 -19.30
CA ALA A 72 -8.08 -6.91 -18.40
C ALA A 72 -9.16 -5.86 -18.15
N ARG A 73 -10.38 -6.32 -18.01
CA ARG A 73 -11.49 -5.55 -17.46
C ARG A 73 -12.01 -6.25 -16.23
N SER A 74 -12.28 -5.52 -15.17
CA SER A 74 -12.91 -6.10 -14.00
C SER A 74 -14.10 -5.27 -13.56
N VAL A 75 -15.12 -5.96 -13.05
CA VAL A 75 -16.26 -5.38 -12.34
C VAL A 75 -16.29 -6.03 -10.96
N GLY A 76 -16.29 -5.20 -9.93
CA GLY A 76 -16.35 -5.63 -8.53
C GLY A 76 -17.58 -5.06 -7.83
N LEU A 77 -18.17 -5.87 -6.95
CA LEU A 77 -19.19 -5.48 -6.00
C LEU A 77 -18.67 -5.80 -4.61
N ASP A 78 -18.58 -4.80 -3.76
CA ASP A 78 -18.11 -4.94 -2.39
C ASP A 78 -19.16 -4.43 -1.42
N ALA A 79 -19.37 -5.14 -0.32
CA ALA A 79 -20.16 -4.70 0.81
C ALA A 79 -19.32 -4.80 2.08
N GLU A 80 -19.15 -3.69 2.79
CA GLU A 80 -18.52 -3.65 4.11
C GLU A 80 -19.55 -3.23 5.14
N LEU A 81 -19.62 -4.01 6.23
CA LEU A 81 -20.42 -3.70 7.41
C LEU A 81 -19.46 -3.48 8.56
N ARG A 82 -19.58 -2.33 9.23
CA ARG A 82 -18.80 -1.98 10.41
C ARG A 82 -19.72 -1.65 11.56
N GLY A 83 -19.45 -2.23 12.72
CA GLY A 83 -20.16 -1.93 13.96
C GLY A 83 -19.18 -1.68 15.09
N THR A 84 -19.55 -0.74 15.97
CA THR A 84 -18.84 -0.50 17.22
C THR A 84 -19.84 -0.62 18.35
N TRP A 85 -19.61 -1.57 19.24
CA TRP A 85 -20.38 -1.71 20.46
C TRP A 85 -19.52 -1.22 21.63
N ARG A 86 -20.05 -0.29 22.40
CA ARG A 86 -19.39 0.24 23.60
C ARG A 86 -20.14 -0.26 24.81
N ALA A 87 -19.48 -1.07 25.63
CA ALA A 87 -20.02 -1.46 26.91
C ALA A 87 -20.01 -0.28 27.88
N THR A 88 -21.02 -0.23 28.73
CA THR A 88 -20.95 0.51 29.98
C THR A 88 -19.74 0.03 30.79
N SER A 89 -19.16 0.94 31.57
CA SER A 89 -17.95 0.69 32.36
C SER A 89 -18.05 -0.60 33.19
N ILE A 90 -17.05 -1.48 33.06
CA ILE A 90 -16.86 -2.62 33.95
C ILE A 90 -15.83 -2.17 34.99
N GLY A 91 -16.33 -1.73 36.16
CA GLY A 91 -15.47 -1.08 37.17
C GLY A 91 -14.85 0.21 36.61
N PRO A 92 -13.52 0.41 36.72
CA PRO A 92 -12.83 1.58 36.17
C PRO A 92 -12.56 1.48 34.66
N ALA A 93 -12.78 0.33 34.03
CA ALA A 93 -12.49 0.08 32.63
C ALA A 93 -13.66 0.41 31.72
N ARG A 94 -13.39 1.07 30.58
CA ARG A 94 -14.34 1.20 29.48
C ARG A 94 -13.99 0.17 28.41
N VAL A 95 -14.92 -0.71 28.09
CA VAL A 95 -14.72 -1.77 27.10
C VAL A 95 -15.48 -1.44 25.82
N SER A 96 -14.83 -1.63 24.67
CA SER A 96 -15.44 -1.52 23.36
C SER A 96 -15.16 -2.76 22.52
N LEU A 97 -16.11 -3.15 21.68
CA LEU A 97 -15.95 -4.19 20.66
C LEU A 97 -16.13 -3.54 19.29
N VAL A 98 -15.23 -3.83 18.37
CA VAL A 98 -15.28 -3.35 17.00
C VAL A 98 -15.29 -4.55 16.06
N GLY A 99 -16.18 -4.51 15.07
CA GLY A 99 -16.25 -5.50 14.01
C GLY A 99 -16.37 -4.81 12.65
N ALA A 100 -15.64 -5.29 11.65
CA ALA A 100 -15.78 -4.88 10.25
C ALA A 100 -15.66 -6.11 9.34
N ALA A 101 -16.73 -6.45 8.66
CA ALA A 101 -16.81 -7.60 7.74
C ALA A 101 -16.95 -7.11 6.31
N LEU A 102 -16.24 -7.76 5.39
CA LEU A 102 -16.26 -7.48 3.96
C LEU A 102 -16.72 -8.72 3.20
N VAL A 103 -17.65 -8.52 2.27
CA VAL A 103 -17.95 -9.47 1.20
C VAL A 103 -17.66 -8.78 -0.12
N ALA A 104 -16.90 -9.41 -0.99
CA ALA A 104 -16.54 -8.88 -2.29
C ALA A 104 -16.69 -9.97 -3.37
N ALA A 105 -17.24 -9.59 -4.50
CA ALA A 105 -17.28 -10.38 -5.72
C ALA A 105 -16.61 -9.58 -6.84
N GLU A 106 -15.70 -10.20 -7.58
CA GLU A 106 -15.01 -9.56 -8.70
C GLU A 106 -15.04 -10.52 -9.89
N ARG A 107 -15.48 -10.00 -11.02
CA ARG A 107 -15.38 -10.66 -12.31
C ARG A 107 -14.31 -9.99 -13.14
N ARG A 108 -13.39 -10.79 -13.67
CA ARG A 108 -12.29 -10.36 -14.56
C ARG A 108 -12.48 -10.97 -15.94
N ASP A 109 -12.42 -10.14 -16.95
CA ASP A 109 -12.31 -10.56 -18.34
C ASP A 109 -10.84 -10.36 -18.78
N LEU A 110 -10.18 -11.46 -19.15
CA LEU A 110 -8.76 -11.52 -19.53
C LEU A 110 -8.63 -11.85 -21.02
N GLY A 111 -9.41 -11.23 -21.88
CA GLY A 111 -9.52 -11.57 -23.29
C GLY A 111 -10.42 -12.80 -23.48
N ASP A 112 -9.83 -13.96 -23.78
CA ASP A 112 -10.59 -15.20 -24.07
C ASP A 112 -11.07 -15.93 -22.80
N SER A 113 -10.61 -15.55 -21.62
CA SER A 113 -10.99 -16.16 -20.35
C SER A 113 -11.74 -15.20 -19.43
N ARG A 114 -12.64 -15.77 -18.63
CA ARG A 114 -13.39 -15.08 -17.58
C ARG A 114 -13.17 -15.78 -16.26
N GLU A 115 -12.81 -14.98 -15.28
CA GLU A 115 -12.62 -15.44 -13.92
C GLU A 115 -13.56 -14.70 -12.97
N THR A 116 -14.18 -15.42 -12.04
CA THR A 116 -14.98 -14.83 -10.98
C THR A 116 -14.37 -15.22 -9.64
N HIS A 117 -14.05 -14.21 -8.85
CA HIS A 117 -13.50 -14.38 -7.52
C HIS A 117 -14.50 -13.82 -6.50
N THR A 118 -14.87 -14.63 -5.53
CA THR A 118 -15.64 -14.19 -4.37
C THR A 118 -14.78 -14.29 -3.13
N ARG A 119 -14.91 -13.29 -2.25
CA ARG A 119 -14.17 -13.23 -1.00
C ARG A 119 -15.09 -12.75 0.11
N ALA A 120 -15.10 -13.47 1.22
CA ALA A 120 -15.67 -13.00 2.46
C ALA A 120 -14.57 -13.00 3.53
N ARG A 121 -14.43 -11.90 4.27
CA ARG A 121 -13.43 -11.79 5.32
C ARG A 121 -13.85 -10.85 6.43
N LEU A 122 -13.35 -11.11 7.63
CA LEU A 122 -13.38 -10.16 8.72
C LEU A 122 -12.18 -9.20 8.52
N ASN A 123 -12.44 -7.93 8.21
CA ASN A 123 -11.39 -6.93 8.08
C ASN A 123 -10.83 -6.54 9.44
N GLU A 124 -11.71 -6.28 10.40
CA GLU A 124 -11.37 -6.01 11.80
C GLU A 124 -12.33 -6.74 12.73
N GLY A 125 -11.82 -7.18 13.87
CA GLY A 125 -12.61 -7.83 14.92
C GLY A 125 -11.80 -7.83 16.20
N PHE A 126 -11.98 -6.83 17.07
CA PHE A 126 -11.19 -6.69 18.28
C PHE A 126 -11.99 -6.12 19.46
N ALA A 127 -11.49 -6.45 20.65
CA ALA A 127 -11.92 -5.81 21.89
C ALA A 127 -10.84 -4.80 22.32
N ALA A 128 -11.26 -3.67 22.84
CA ALA A 128 -10.37 -2.68 23.47
C ALA A 128 -10.91 -2.27 24.84
N GLY A 129 -10.00 -2.05 25.78
CA GLY A 129 -10.31 -1.60 27.13
C GLY A 129 -9.42 -0.44 27.53
N ASP A 130 -10.03 0.62 28.10
CA ASP A 130 -9.35 1.83 28.55
C ASP A 130 -9.43 1.93 30.07
N ILE A 131 -8.29 2.15 30.73
CA ILE A 131 -8.17 2.40 32.17
C ILE A 131 -7.19 3.55 32.40
N GLY A 132 -7.71 4.71 32.76
CA GLY A 132 -6.90 5.92 32.93
C GLY A 132 -6.17 6.25 31.63
N ASN A 133 -4.83 6.27 31.68
CA ASN A 133 -3.96 6.56 30.53
C ASN A 133 -3.51 5.30 29.78
N TRP A 134 -4.08 4.15 30.09
CA TRP A 134 -3.74 2.89 29.47
C TRP A 134 -4.88 2.38 28.58
N GLN A 135 -4.53 1.89 27.42
CA GLN A 135 -5.41 1.15 26.53
C GLN A 135 -4.82 -0.22 26.25
N ALA A 136 -5.64 -1.26 26.29
CA ALA A 136 -5.27 -2.59 25.82
C ALA A 136 -6.25 -3.03 24.73
N SER A 137 -5.77 -3.67 23.67
CA SER A 137 -6.62 -4.24 22.64
C SER A 137 -6.18 -5.63 22.23
N ALA A 138 -7.14 -6.49 21.86
CA ALA A 138 -6.90 -7.85 21.41
C ALA A 138 -7.84 -8.22 20.28
N GLY A 139 -7.30 -8.80 19.20
CA GLY A 139 -8.06 -9.25 18.04
C GLY A 139 -7.44 -8.82 16.73
N LYS A 140 -8.24 -8.78 15.68
CA LYS A 140 -7.82 -8.40 14.35
C LYS A 140 -8.05 -6.90 14.14
N ARG A 141 -6.99 -6.12 14.02
CA ARG A 141 -7.03 -4.66 13.96
C ARG A 141 -6.07 -4.11 12.92
N VAL A 142 -6.45 -3.01 12.26
CA VAL A 142 -5.55 -2.22 11.42
C VAL A 142 -4.76 -1.28 12.31
N VAL A 143 -3.43 -1.44 12.33
CA VAL A 143 -2.51 -0.56 13.06
C VAL A 143 -1.44 -0.10 12.07
N ALA A 144 -1.52 1.16 11.65
CA ALA A 144 -0.56 1.77 10.76
C ALA A 144 0.18 2.88 11.51
N TRP A 145 1.49 2.69 11.65
CA TRP A 145 2.40 3.67 12.21
C TRP A 145 3.27 4.23 11.09
N ASP A 146 3.63 5.37 11.10
CA ASP A 146 4.50 6.16 10.25
C ASP A 146 3.77 7.43 9.77
N ILE A 147 4.54 8.41 9.39
CA ILE A 147 4.09 9.75 9.03
C ILE A 147 4.09 9.98 7.51
N GLY A 148 4.75 9.11 6.72
CA GLY A 148 4.82 9.23 5.26
C GLY A 148 3.46 9.01 4.59
N HIS A 149 3.27 9.65 3.45
CA HIS A 149 2.04 9.58 2.66
C HIS A 149 2.14 8.54 1.53
N ALA A 150 3.10 8.71 0.59
CA ALA A 150 3.29 7.78 -0.53
C ALA A 150 4.16 6.58 -0.15
N PHE A 151 5.10 6.77 0.76
CA PHE A 151 5.99 5.73 1.28
C PHE A 151 6.05 5.77 2.80
N ARG A 152 6.06 4.60 3.45
CA ARG A 152 5.98 4.44 4.90
C ARG A 152 7.01 3.45 5.42
N PRO A 153 8.27 3.88 5.62
CA PRO A 153 9.33 3.00 6.13
C PRO A 153 9.00 2.31 7.44
N ASN A 154 8.35 3.03 8.36
CA ASN A 154 8.05 2.58 9.71
C ASN A 154 6.63 2.06 9.91
N ASP A 155 5.92 1.66 8.85
CA ASP A 155 4.70 0.87 8.98
C ASP A 155 5.04 -0.57 9.40
N VAL A 156 5.53 -0.72 10.64
CA VAL A 156 6.13 -1.95 11.16
C VAL A 156 5.11 -3.02 11.55
N VAL A 157 3.84 -2.67 11.70
CA VAL A 157 2.75 -3.59 12.06
C VAL A 157 2.02 -4.07 10.82
N GLN A 158 1.46 -3.15 10.04
CA GLN A 158 0.61 -3.47 8.90
C GLN A 158 1.41 -3.97 7.70
N GLN A 159 2.48 -3.29 7.34
CA GLN A 159 3.40 -3.62 6.24
C GLN A 159 2.68 -3.94 4.91
N GLU A 160 1.67 -3.16 4.56
CA GLU A 160 0.89 -3.40 3.35
C GLU A 160 1.34 -2.46 2.21
N PRO A 161 1.86 -3.01 1.09
CA PRO A 161 2.16 -2.19 -0.08
C PRO A 161 0.87 -1.73 -0.75
N ARG A 162 0.68 -0.41 -0.90
CA ARG A 162 -0.51 0.16 -1.55
C ARG A 162 -0.19 0.60 -2.96
N ARG A 163 -0.82 -0.04 -3.95
CA ARG A 163 -0.68 0.31 -5.37
C ARG A 163 -2.00 0.47 -6.12
N THR A 164 -3.10 0.01 -5.54
CA THR A 164 -4.41 0.10 -6.16
C THR A 164 -4.98 1.52 -6.05
N LEU A 165 -5.58 2.02 -7.12
CA LEU A 165 -6.23 3.32 -7.13
C LEU A 165 -7.48 3.32 -6.26
N ILE A 166 -8.37 2.36 -6.49
CA ILE A 166 -9.60 2.14 -5.74
C ILE A 166 -9.53 0.69 -5.23
N GLY A 167 -8.90 0.50 -4.06
CA GLY A 167 -8.71 -0.81 -3.45
C GLY A 167 -9.83 -1.22 -2.53
N LEU A 168 -9.84 -2.49 -2.14
CA LEU A 168 -10.64 -2.97 -1.01
C LEU A 168 -10.14 -2.33 0.29
N PRO A 169 -11.02 -2.22 1.31
CA PRO A 169 -10.61 -1.82 2.64
C PRO A 169 -9.46 -2.67 3.17
N GLN A 170 -8.63 -2.07 3.99
CA GLN A 170 -7.47 -2.72 4.56
C GLN A 170 -7.87 -3.85 5.49
N GLU A 171 -7.15 -4.96 5.44
CA GLU A 171 -7.34 -6.08 6.33
C GLU A 171 -6.43 -5.94 7.55
N GLY A 172 -7.00 -5.95 8.75
CA GLY A 172 -6.25 -5.87 10.00
C GLY A 172 -5.37 -7.10 10.24
N ARG A 173 -4.43 -6.97 11.15
CA ARG A 173 -3.60 -8.06 11.64
C ARG A 173 -4.13 -8.59 12.97
N PRO A 174 -4.13 -9.91 13.23
CA PRO A 174 -4.31 -10.44 14.56
C PRO A 174 -3.21 -9.90 15.48
N LEU A 175 -3.56 -9.31 16.60
CA LEU A 175 -2.59 -8.69 17.51
C LEU A 175 -3.10 -8.60 18.95
N LEU A 176 -2.15 -8.42 19.85
CA LEU A 176 -2.34 -7.94 21.20
C LEU A 176 -1.56 -6.63 21.33
N GLU A 177 -2.20 -5.59 21.81
CA GLU A 177 -1.59 -4.26 21.94
C GLU A 177 -1.84 -3.71 23.33
N VAL A 178 -0.81 -3.07 23.88
CA VAL A 178 -0.91 -2.24 25.08
C VAL A 178 -0.31 -0.89 24.75
N GLU A 179 -1.06 0.16 24.99
CA GLU A 179 -0.66 1.54 24.78
C GLU A 179 -0.82 2.34 26.06
N ARG A 180 0.13 3.21 26.34
CA ARG A 180 0.03 4.25 27.34
C ARG A 180 0.18 5.59 26.66
N TYR A 181 -0.69 6.53 27.01
CA TYR A 181 -0.66 7.87 26.46
C TYR A 181 -0.88 8.91 27.56
N ASP A 182 -0.32 10.08 27.37
CA ASP A 182 -0.60 11.29 28.12
C ASP A 182 -0.69 12.50 27.17
N ALA A 183 -0.74 13.72 27.71
CA ALA A 183 -1.00 14.91 26.91
C ALA A 183 0.05 15.17 25.79
N ARG A 184 1.28 14.67 25.90
CA ARG A 184 2.38 14.97 24.99
C ARG A 184 3.19 13.73 24.58
N SER A 185 2.87 12.57 25.07
CA SER A 185 3.62 11.36 24.76
C SER A 185 2.71 10.13 24.66
N ALA A 186 3.14 9.15 23.90
CA ALA A 186 2.53 7.85 23.84
C ALA A 186 3.60 6.77 23.67
N GLY A 187 3.33 5.60 24.22
CA GLY A 187 4.14 4.40 24.02
C GLY A 187 3.23 3.21 23.76
N ALA A 188 3.53 2.43 22.72
CA ALA A 188 2.76 1.25 22.36
C ALA A 188 3.68 0.03 22.22
N LEU A 189 3.19 -1.12 22.66
CA LEU A 189 3.79 -2.43 22.44
C LEU A 189 2.75 -3.35 21.82
N VAL A 190 3.11 -3.99 20.71
CA VAL A 190 2.21 -4.82 19.92
C VAL A 190 2.85 -6.18 19.67
N TRP A 191 2.14 -7.26 19.99
CA TRP A 191 2.46 -8.60 19.51
C TRP A 191 1.59 -8.92 18.30
N VAL A 192 2.21 -8.93 17.12
CA VAL A 192 1.57 -9.10 15.82
C VAL A 192 1.58 -10.58 15.43
N ASN A 193 0.48 -11.07 14.87
CA ASN A 193 0.29 -12.45 14.40
C ASN A 193 0.72 -13.51 15.43
N PRO A 194 0.20 -13.49 16.67
CA PRO A 194 0.68 -14.37 17.74
C PRO A 194 0.54 -15.86 17.40
N GLN A 195 -0.42 -16.23 16.57
CA GLN A 195 -0.70 -17.63 16.21
C GLN A 195 -0.40 -17.94 14.73
N HIS A 196 0.31 -17.09 14.01
CA HIS A 196 0.57 -17.25 12.57
C HIS A 196 -0.72 -17.44 11.72
N THR A 197 -1.82 -16.86 12.15
CA THR A 197 -3.15 -17.06 11.54
C THR A 197 -3.38 -16.27 10.26
N ASN A 198 -2.46 -15.40 9.86
CA ASN A 198 -2.56 -14.67 8.60
C ASN A 198 -2.09 -15.56 7.44
N ALA A 199 -3.01 -15.91 6.57
CA ALA A 199 -2.71 -16.49 5.27
C ALA A 199 -2.19 -15.40 4.30
N ALA A 200 -1.05 -14.77 4.63
CA ALA A 200 -0.44 -13.84 3.71
C ALA A 200 0.15 -14.61 2.52
N PRO A 201 0.04 -14.07 1.29
CA PRO A 201 0.77 -14.60 0.15
C PRO A 201 2.26 -14.72 0.46
N ASP A 202 2.96 -15.68 -0.18
CA ASP A 202 4.40 -15.87 -0.03
C ASP A 202 5.21 -14.58 -0.18
N ALA A 203 4.68 -13.64 -0.96
CA ALA A 203 5.21 -12.29 -1.16
C ALA A 203 5.24 -11.39 0.10
N GLN A 204 4.66 -11.81 1.22
CA GLN A 204 4.52 -11.00 2.44
C GLN A 204 4.91 -11.77 3.70
N ARG A 205 5.89 -12.66 3.62
CA ARG A 205 6.34 -13.49 4.76
C ARG A 205 6.71 -12.66 5.97
N GLY A 206 7.43 -11.54 5.77
CA GLY A 206 7.79 -10.64 6.85
C GLY A 206 6.60 -10.00 7.54
N ALA A 207 5.52 -9.73 6.82
CA ALA A 207 4.28 -9.20 7.39
C ALA A 207 3.43 -10.29 8.07
N ALA A 208 3.56 -11.56 7.63
CA ALA A 208 2.81 -12.70 8.16
C ALA A 208 3.44 -13.34 9.40
N GLU A 209 4.72 -13.10 9.69
CA GLU A 209 5.40 -13.70 10.84
C GLU A 209 4.82 -13.21 12.18
N SER A 210 4.97 -14.03 13.22
CA SER A 210 4.81 -13.56 14.60
C SER A 210 5.96 -12.63 14.98
N SER A 211 5.63 -11.43 15.43
CA SER A 211 6.62 -10.39 15.73
C SER A 211 6.14 -9.46 16.84
N VAL A 212 7.09 -8.86 17.54
CA VAL A 212 6.83 -7.80 18.50
C VAL A 212 7.24 -6.48 17.87
N ALA A 213 6.37 -5.49 17.96
CA ALA A 213 6.61 -4.12 17.51
C ALA A 213 6.40 -3.15 18.67
N ALA A 214 7.17 -2.07 18.69
CA ALA A 214 7.06 -1.00 19.69
C ALA A 214 7.10 0.36 18.99
N ARG A 215 6.38 1.33 19.56
CA ARG A 215 6.38 2.74 19.16
C ARG A 215 6.53 3.62 20.40
N GLY A 216 7.38 4.62 20.31
CA GLY A 216 7.41 5.77 21.21
C GLY A 216 7.08 7.04 20.45
N TYR A 217 6.36 7.94 21.08
CA TYR A 217 5.93 9.21 20.52
C TYR A 217 6.08 10.33 21.56
N VAL A 218 6.63 11.47 21.16
CA VAL A 218 6.70 12.67 21.97
C VAL A 218 6.45 13.90 21.12
N ARG A 219 5.56 14.78 21.59
CA ARG A 219 5.34 16.12 21.02
C ARG A 219 6.13 17.17 21.77
N ASN A 220 6.91 17.95 21.02
CA ASN A 220 7.63 19.09 21.57
C ASN A 220 7.45 20.32 20.66
N GLY A 221 6.70 21.31 21.14
CA GLY A 221 6.34 22.47 20.32
C GLY A 221 5.50 22.10 19.10
N GLY A 222 5.98 22.46 17.91
CA GLY A 222 5.38 22.10 16.62
C GLY A 222 5.89 20.79 16.03
N ALA A 223 6.75 20.05 16.75
CA ALA A 223 7.40 18.84 16.27
C ALA A 223 6.88 17.58 16.98
N ASP A 224 6.54 16.56 16.19
CA ASP A 224 6.12 15.24 16.60
C ASP A 224 7.24 14.24 16.30
N TRP A 225 7.86 13.71 17.35
CA TRP A 225 8.97 12.75 17.28
C TRP A 225 8.46 11.33 17.49
N HIS A 226 8.90 10.42 16.64
CA HIS A 226 8.56 9.01 16.74
C HIS A 226 9.81 8.14 16.71
N VAL A 227 9.77 7.06 17.48
CA VAL A 227 10.74 5.97 17.40
C VAL A 227 9.99 4.65 17.25
N PHE A 228 10.58 3.72 16.50
CA PHE A 228 9.95 2.45 16.19
C PHE A 228 10.93 1.30 16.36
N GLY A 229 10.42 0.18 16.81
CA GLY A 229 11.16 -1.08 16.89
C GLY A 229 10.30 -2.21 16.40
N ARG A 230 10.91 -3.21 15.77
CA ARG A 230 10.29 -4.49 15.45
C ARG A 230 11.30 -5.60 15.59
N TRP A 231 10.84 -6.72 16.10
CA TRP A 231 11.60 -7.96 16.11
C TRP A 231 10.70 -9.12 15.71
N GLY A 232 11.18 -9.93 14.76
CA GLY A 232 10.52 -11.13 14.29
C GLY A 232 11.52 -12.27 14.06
N ARG A 233 11.02 -13.50 14.03
CA ARG A 233 11.90 -14.65 13.83
C ARG A 233 12.52 -14.68 12.43
N HIS A 234 11.79 -14.24 11.43
CA HIS A 234 12.18 -14.21 10.02
C HIS A 234 12.97 -12.93 9.69
N THR A 235 12.39 -11.77 9.97
CA THR A 235 12.98 -10.46 9.60
C THR A 235 14.03 -9.97 10.59
N ARG A 236 14.16 -10.57 11.79
CA ARG A 236 15.04 -10.15 12.87
C ARG A 236 14.70 -8.72 13.34
N ALA A 237 15.71 -8.00 13.84
CA ALA A 237 15.52 -6.66 14.35
C ALA A 237 15.39 -5.61 13.21
N GLY A 238 14.51 -4.67 13.44
CA GLY A 238 14.39 -3.42 12.69
C GLY A 238 14.14 -2.28 13.65
N VAL A 239 14.77 -1.15 13.42
CA VAL A 239 14.59 0.08 14.20
C VAL A 239 14.39 1.26 13.26
N GLY A 240 13.62 2.26 13.70
CA GLY A 240 13.37 3.44 12.92
C GLY A 240 13.00 4.65 13.74
N ALA A 241 13.00 5.80 13.10
CA ALA A 241 12.57 7.06 13.67
C ALA A 241 11.85 7.89 12.62
N ALA A 242 10.95 8.77 13.08
CA ALA A 242 10.30 9.73 12.21
C ALA A 242 10.07 11.07 12.95
N LEU A 243 9.96 12.12 12.16
CA LEU A 243 9.72 13.49 12.61
C LEU A 243 8.69 14.12 11.68
N ALA A 244 7.59 14.64 12.23
CA ALA A 244 6.70 15.58 11.57
C ALA A 244 6.81 16.94 12.27
N TRP A 245 7.00 17.99 11.48
CA TRP A 245 7.18 19.34 12.00
C TRP A 245 6.29 20.34 11.26
N VAL A 246 5.36 20.93 11.99
CA VAL A 246 4.55 22.04 11.49
C VAL A 246 5.41 23.32 11.56
N ALA A 247 6.00 23.65 10.40
CA ALA A 247 6.91 24.79 10.27
C ALA A 247 6.16 26.13 10.25
N THR A 248 5.01 26.18 9.56
CA THR A 248 4.08 27.32 9.52
C THR A 248 2.63 26.82 9.59
N GLU A 249 1.66 27.75 9.55
CA GLU A 249 0.23 27.36 9.47
C GLU A 249 -0.12 26.59 8.18
N GLU A 250 0.68 26.74 7.15
CA GLU A 250 0.46 26.18 5.81
C GLU A 250 1.42 25.03 5.49
N VAL A 251 2.58 24.94 6.14
CA VAL A 251 3.69 24.05 5.77
C VAL A 251 3.97 23.05 6.88
N GLU A 252 3.93 21.77 6.53
CA GLU A 252 4.45 20.67 7.33
C GLU A 252 5.63 20.03 6.61
N LEU A 253 6.68 19.72 7.36
CA LEU A 253 7.83 18.94 6.90
C LEU A 253 7.86 17.61 7.65
N HIS A 254 8.25 16.55 6.97
CA HIS A 254 8.37 15.25 7.59
C HIS A 254 9.56 14.45 7.07
N ALA A 255 10.09 13.60 7.95
CA ALA A 255 11.18 12.70 7.64
C ALA A 255 10.99 11.38 8.37
N SER A 256 11.34 10.27 7.74
CA SER A 256 11.23 8.94 8.32
C SER A 256 12.40 8.08 7.85
N ALA A 257 12.97 7.27 8.74
CA ALA A 257 14.07 6.37 8.41
C ALA A 257 13.90 5.04 9.15
N ARG A 258 14.36 3.94 8.51
CA ARG A 258 14.34 2.59 9.08
C ARG A 258 15.58 1.81 8.68
N LEU A 259 16.11 1.05 9.64
CA LEU A 259 17.16 0.06 9.46
C LEU A 259 16.57 -1.33 9.72
N MET A 260 16.83 -2.29 8.84
CA MET A 260 16.37 -3.67 8.94
C MET A 260 17.56 -4.63 8.86
N GLN A 261 17.56 -5.66 9.71
CA GLN A 261 18.57 -6.72 9.63
C GLN A 261 18.31 -7.69 8.47
N ARG A 262 17.04 -7.94 8.16
CA ARG A 262 16.60 -8.79 7.07
C ARG A 262 15.30 -8.24 6.47
N HIS A 263 15.12 -8.48 5.17
CA HIS A 263 13.90 -8.13 4.44
C HIS A 263 13.61 -9.18 3.38
N ASP A 264 12.38 -9.25 2.91
CA ASP A 264 12.01 -10.07 1.77
C ASP A 264 12.25 -9.30 0.47
N GLY A 265 12.80 -9.99 -0.53
CA GLY A 265 13.06 -9.42 -1.84
C GLY A 265 13.03 -10.47 -2.95
N TRP A 266 12.80 -10.03 -4.17
CA TRP A 266 12.77 -10.90 -5.34
C TRP A 266 14.18 -11.39 -5.71
N ARG A 267 14.28 -12.70 -5.99
CA ARG A 267 15.45 -13.35 -6.58
C ARG A 267 15.02 -14.32 -7.66
N ILE A 268 15.80 -14.36 -8.71
CA ILE A 268 15.66 -15.37 -9.75
C ILE A 268 16.46 -16.62 -9.34
N ASP A 269 15.95 -17.80 -9.70
CA ASP A 269 16.69 -19.05 -9.55
C ASP A 269 17.98 -18.97 -10.40
N PRO A 270 19.17 -19.24 -9.84
CA PRO A 270 20.43 -19.18 -10.56
C PRO A 270 20.47 -20.09 -11.80
N GLN A 271 19.76 -21.22 -11.78
CA GLN A 271 19.67 -22.13 -12.95
C GLN A 271 18.99 -21.46 -14.15
N ALA A 272 18.12 -20.46 -13.89
CA ALA A 272 17.47 -19.72 -14.94
C ALA A 272 18.44 -18.91 -15.81
N ALA A 273 19.67 -18.66 -15.39
CA ALA A 273 20.62 -17.84 -16.13
C ALA A 273 20.88 -18.38 -17.55
N ASN A 274 20.98 -19.71 -17.69
CA ASN A 274 21.39 -20.36 -18.93
C ASN A 274 20.40 -21.42 -19.44
N THR A 275 19.22 -21.56 -18.80
CA THR A 275 18.25 -22.60 -19.14
C THR A 275 16.83 -22.05 -19.20
N LEU A 276 16.00 -22.68 -20.04
CA LEU A 276 14.56 -22.51 -20.00
C LEU A 276 14.00 -23.41 -18.90
N LEU A 277 13.27 -22.83 -17.95
CA LEU A 277 12.71 -23.56 -16.82
C LEU A 277 11.24 -23.91 -17.10
N PRO A 278 10.74 -25.03 -16.53
CA PRO A 278 9.34 -25.45 -16.68
C PRO A 278 8.37 -24.70 -15.77
N ALA A 279 8.90 -23.90 -14.83
CA ALA A 279 8.11 -23.13 -13.86
C ALA A 279 8.73 -21.76 -13.63
N ASN A 280 7.91 -20.84 -13.07
CA ASN A 280 8.37 -19.47 -12.78
C ASN A 280 9.62 -19.49 -11.88
N PRO A 281 10.75 -18.91 -12.34
CA PRO A 281 12.01 -18.94 -11.60
C PRO A 281 12.09 -17.87 -10.49
N TRP A 282 11.16 -16.94 -10.45
CA TRP A 282 11.18 -15.85 -9.47
C TRP A 282 10.63 -16.31 -8.13
N ARG A 283 11.37 -16.03 -7.08
CA ARG A 283 11.00 -16.33 -5.69
C ARG A 283 11.23 -15.12 -4.82
N GLN A 284 10.36 -14.93 -3.83
CA GLN A 284 10.69 -14.06 -2.71
C GLN A 284 11.55 -14.81 -1.71
N THR A 285 12.70 -14.23 -1.37
CA THR A 285 13.65 -14.81 -0.44
C THR A 285 14.03 -13.78 0.62
N THR A 286 14.50 -14.29 1.77
CA THR A 286 15.05 -13.43 2.81
C THR A 286 16.43 -12.93 2.40
N LEU A 287 16.56 -11.63 2.36
CA LEU A 287 17.79 -10.91 2.06
C LEU A 287 18.38 -10.29 3.34
N GLY A 288 19.61 -9.78 3.24
CA GLY A 288 20.36 -9.19 4.34
C GLY A 288 19.86 -7.81 4.78
N ARG A 289 20.77 -6.99 5.26
CA ARG A 289 20.47 -5.64 5.78
C ARG A 289 19.92 -4.72 4.70
N SER A 290 19.00 -3.86 5.12
CA SER A 290 18.44 -2.80 4.26
C SER A 290 18.17 -1.54 5.07
N THR A 291 18.22 -0.41 4.39
CA THR A 291 17.85 0.91 4.91
C THR A 291 16.72 1.48 4.08
N GLN A 292 15.80 2.16 4.73
CA GLN A 292 14.76 2.94 4.08
C GLN A 292 14.80 4.36 4.65
N ALA A 293 14.57 5.37 3.83
CA ALA A 293 14.52 6.76 4.24
C ALA A 293 13.48 7.52 3.41
N LEU A 294 12.80 8.47 4.04
CA LEU A 294 11.82 9.36 3.43
C LEU A 294 12.10 10.79 3.90
N LEU A 295 12.02 11.72 2.99
CA LEU A 295 11.95 13.16 3.26
C LEU A 295 10.76 13.73 2.49
N GLY A 296 9.97 14.57 3.11
CA GLY A 296 8.82 15.16 2.46
C GLY A 296 8.34 16.43 3.10
N GLY A 297 7.38 17.05 2.45
CA GLY A 297 6.68 18.21 2.97
C GLY A 297 5.35 18.40 2.26
N SER A 298 4.42 19.02 2.97
CA SER A 298 3.12 19.42 2.45
C SER A 298 2.89 20.90 2.67
N TRP A 299 2.28 21.53 1.68
CA TRP A 299 1.75 22.88 1.74
C TRP A 299 0.26 22.87 1.46
N THR A 300 -0.50 23.67 2.21
CA THR A 300 -1.95 23.80 2.03
C THR A 300 -2.33 25.28 2.10
N GLY A 301 -2.80 25.83 0.98
CA GLY A 301 -3.24 27.21 0.88
C GLY A 301 -4.71 27.42 1.30
N GLU A 302 -5.11 28.71 1.38
CA GLU A 302 -6.46 29.11 1.79
C GLU A 302 -7.55 28.61 0.82
N ASP A 303 -7.27 28.50 -0.47
CA ASP A 303 -8.20 28.03 -1.52
C ASP A 303 -8.40 26.52 -1.54
N GLN A 304 -7.98 25.80 -0.49
CA GLN A 304 -8.03 24.33 -0.38
C GLN A 304 -7.20 23.62 -1.47
N ILE A 305 -6.21 24.31 -2.00
CA ILE A 305 -5.18 23.71 -2.84
C ILE A 305 -4.06 23.22 -1.92
N SER A 306 -3.60 22.01 -2.16
CA SER A 306 -2.50 21.42 -1.42
C SER A 306 -1.49 20.77 -2.34
N VAL A 307 -0.23 20.87 -1.95
CA VAL A 307 0.91 20.23 -2.62
C VAL A 307 1.62 19.33 -1.62
N LEU A 308 1.86 18.09 -1.98
CA LEU A 308 2.72 17.15 -1.24
C LEU A 308 3.89 16.77 -2.13
N ILE A 309 5.08 16.82 -1.57
CA ILE A 309 6.31 16.35 -2.22
C ILE A 309 7.01 15.40 -1.28
N GLU A 310 7.34 14.21 -1.77
CA GLU A 310 8.13 13.21 -1.05
C GLU A 310 9.24 12.65 -1.93
N TRP A 311 10.39 12.47 -1.35
CA TRP A 311 11.50 11.71 -1.91
C TRP A 311 11.86 10.57 -0.95
N TRP A 312 12.09 9.38 -1.49
CA TRP A 312 12.51 8.25 -0.65
C TRP A 312 13.52 7.34 -1.29
N HIS A 313 14.29 6.70 -0.42
CA HIS A 313 15.16 5.59 -0.72
C HIS A 313 14.60 4.32 -0.10
N ASP A 314 14.40 3.29 -0.92
CA ASP A 314 14.02 1.95 -0.47
C ASP A 314 15.13 0.94 -0.78
N GLY A 315 15.99 0.70 0.18
CA GLY A 315 17.08 -0.27 0.05
C GLY A 315 16.62 -1.73 -0.05
N SER A 316 15.32 -2.03 0.24
CA SER A 316 14.75 -3.38 0.07
C SER A 316 14.32 -3.66 -1.38
N ALA A 317 14.21 -2.64 -2.23
CA ALA A 317 13.98 -2.80 -3.65
C ALA A 317 15.19 -3.45 -4.34
N MET A 318 14.94 -4.12 -5.46
CA MET A 318 16.00 -4.75 -6.26
C MET A 318 17.09 -3.74 -6.62
N ALA A 319 18.35 -4.18 -6.59
CA ALA A 319 19.48 -3.34 -6.97
C ALA A 319 19.54 -3.14 -8.50
N ASP A 320 20.19 -2.05 -8.93
CA ASP A 320 20.30 -1.74 -10.37
C ASP A 320 20.98 -2.86 -11.15
N ARG A 321 22.03 -3.48 -10.59
CA ARG A 321 22.70 -4.66 -11.20
C ARG A 321 21.75 -5.85 -11.39
N ASP A 322 20.78 -6.04 -10.50
CA ASP A 322 19.83 -7.15 -10.60
C ASP A 322 18.80 -6.84 -11.72
N TRP A 323 18.46 -5.55 -11.92
CA TRP A 323 17.65 -5.09 -13.04
C TRP A 323 18.39 -5.13 -14.37
N ASP A 324 19.70 -4.89 -14.40
CA ASP A 324 20.50 -5.04 -15.60
C ASP A 324 20.59 -6.52 -16.03
N ALA A 325 20.80 -7.43 -15.09
CA ALA A 325 20.74 -8.87 -15.35
C ALA A 325 19.33 -9.31 -15.83
N TRP A 326 18.28 -8.73 -15.28
CA TRP A 326 16.90 -8.96 -15.71
C TRP A 326 16.69 -8.51 -17.18
N ARG A 327 17.18 -7.34 -17.58
CA ARG A 327 17.11 -6.88 -18.97
C ARG A 327 17.87 -7.80 -19.92
N GLN A 328 19.13 -8.10 -19.60
CA GLN A 328 19.95 -9.01 -20.42
C GLN A 328 19.26 -10.35 -20.64
N ARG A 329 18.62 -10.89 -19.59
CA ARG A 329 17.86 -12.12 -19.71
C ARG A 329 16.62 -11.95 -20.61
N ASN A 330 15.89 -10.86 -20.52
CA ASN A 330 14.74 -10.59 -21.40
C ASN A 330 15.18 -10.54 -22.87
N ASP A 331 16.27 -9.84 -23.16
CA ASP A 331 16.81 -9.72 -24.50
C ASP A 331 17.26 -11.09 -25.03
N ALA A 332 17.94 -11.89 -24.21
CA ALA A 332 18.37 -13.23 -24.58
C ALA A 332 17.18 -14.18 -24.86
N LEU A 333 16.12 -14.12 -24.04
CA LEU A 333 14.91 -14.94 -24.23
C LEU A 333 14.14 -14.51 -25.50
N ALA A 334 14.03 -13.21 -25.75
CA ALA A 334 13.40 -12.68 -26.95
C ALA A 334 14.17 -13.08 -28.21
N ALA A 335 15.51 -12.94 -28.19
CA ALA A 335 16.40 -13.32 -29.28
C ALA A 335 16.34 -14.85 -29.55
N LEU A 336 16.34 -15.66 -28.47
CA LEU A 336 16.21 -17.11 -28.59
C LEU A 336 14.89 -17.49 -29.26
N GLY A 337 13.77 -16.95 -28.78
CA GLY A 337 12.45 -17.29 -29.32
C GLY A 337 12.21 -16.82 -30.76
N GLY A 338 12.97 -15.82 -31.23
CA GLY A 338 12.91 -15.29 -32.59
C GLY A 338 13.87 -15.97 -33.59
N GLN A 339 14.65 -16.99 -33.18
CA GLN A 339 15.60 -17.67 -34.08
C GLN A 339 14.85 -18.53 -35.10
N PRO A 340 15.24 -18.48 -36.40
CA PRO A 340 14.67 -19.35 -37.41
C PRO A 340 14.95 -20.84 -37.14
N GLY A 341 13.99 -21.71 -37.43
CA GLY A 341 14.15 -23.17 -37.33
C GLY A 341 13.94 -23.78 -35.93
N LEU A 342 13.57 -22.97 -34.95
CA LEU A 342 13.17 -23.50 -33.62
C LEU A 342 11.87 -24.32 -33.71
N THR A 343 11.80 -25.35 -32.88
CA THR A 343 10.55 -26.10 -32.73
C THR A 343 9.49 -25.25 -32.01
N PRO A 344 8.19 -25.41 -32.28
CA PRO A 344 7.12 -24.70 -31.60
C PRO A 344 7.19 -24.81 -30.07
N ASN A 345 7.64 -25.96 -29.55
CA ASN A 345 7.80 -26.18 -28.10
C ASN A 345 8.91 -25.30 -27.51
N LEU A 346 9.99 -25.08 -28.20
CA LEU A 346 11.08 -24.19 -27.74
C LEU A 346 10.65 -22.73 -27.76
N VAL A 347 9.92 -22.31 -28.80
CA VAL A 347 9.35 -20.95 -28.87
C VAL A 347 8.36 -20.75 -27.73
N ALA A 348 7.47 -21.69 -27.46
CA ALA A 348 6.53 -21.65 -26.35
C ALA A 348 7.25 -21.59 -24.99
N ALA A 349 8.31 -22.38 -24.80
CA ALA A 349 9.10 -22.34 -23.58
C ALA A 349 9.82 -21.00 -23.39
N ALA A 350 10.42 -20.43 -24.46
CA ALA A 350 11.04 -19.10 -24.42
C ALA A 350 10.01 -18.02 -24.08
N ALA A 351 8.85 -18.03 -24.73
CA ALA A 351 7.77 -17.09 -24.47
C ALA A 351 7.22 -17.20 -23.03
N GLY A 352 7.04 -18.42 -22.52
CA GLY A 352 6.63 -18.64 -21.11
C GLY A 352 7.65 -18.11 -20.11
N ASN A 353 8.95 -18.41 -20.33
CA ASN A 353 10.02 -17.87 -19.49
C ASN A 353 10.10 -16.34 -19.55
N LEU A 354 9.84 -15.75 -20.72
CA LEU A 354 9.80 -14.30 -20.90
C LEU A 354 8.59 -13.68 -20.17
N ALA A 355 7.41 -14.30 -20.24
CA ALA A 355 6.23 -13.85 -19.51
C ALA A 355 6.47 -13.82 -17.98
N TRP A 356 7.19 -14.79 -17.43
CA TRP A 356 7.54 -14.83 -16.00
C TRP A 356 8.47 -13.68 -15.57
N GLN A 357 9.18 -13.04 -16.51
CA GLN A 357 10.00 -11.87 -16.18
C GLN A 357 9.16 -10.66 -15.72
N ALA A 358 7.84 -10.67 -15.90
CA ALA A 358 6.96 -9.66 -15.32
C ALA A 358 6.77 -9.80 -13.80
N THR A 359 7.13 -10.94 -13.21
CA THR A 359 6.91 -11.21 -11.77
C THR A 359 7.53 -10.15 -10.85
N PRO A 360 8.81 -9.76 -10.97
CA PRO A 360 9.41 -8.77 -10.08
C PRO A 360 8.86 -7.35 -10.30
N LEU A 361 8.19 -7.06 -11.43
CA LEU A 361 7.52 -5.78 -11.65
C LEU A 361 6.30 -5.56 -10.73
N SER A 362 5.87 -6.59 -10.01
CA SER A 362 4.85 -6.49 -8.94
C SER A 362 5.40 -5.95 -7.62
N ALA A 363 6.72 -5.73 -7.48
CA ALA A 363 7.35 -5.22 -6.25
C ALA A 363 6.82 -3.83 -5.86
N GLY A 364 6.75 -3.51 -4.55
CA GLY A 364 6.28 -2.22 -4.00
C GLY A 364 7.01 -1.01 -4.59
N ASN A 365 8.33 -1.04 -4.65
CA ASN A 365 9.17 -0.09 -5.34
C ASN A 365 10.00 -0.83 -6.40
N LEU A 366 9.99 -0.33 -7.64
CA LEU A 366 10.79 -0.90 -8.72
C LEU A 366 12.24 -0.42 -8.65
N ARG A 367 12.46 0.80 -8.20
CA ARG A 367 13.77 1.39 -7.98
C ARG A 367 13.96 1.75 -6.52
N ARG A 368 15.20 1.86 -6.10
CA ARG A 368 15.55 2.29 -4.74
C ARG A 368 15.27 3.77 -4.51
N GLY A 369 15.57 4.62 -5.47
CA GLY A 369 15.29 6.05 -5.42
C GLY A 369 13.99 6.39 -6.13
N ASN A 370 13.11 7.15 -5.45
CA ASN A 370 11.80 7.55 -5.96
C ASN A 370 11.50 8.99 -5.52
N ALA A 371 10.77 9.71 -6.35
CA ALA A 371 10.22 11.02 -6.03
C ALA A 371 8.72 11.04 -6.35
N PHE A 372 7.95 11.67 -5.48
CA PHE A 372 6.49 11.76 -5.60
C PHE A 372 6.05 13.20 -5.41
N VAL A 373 5.12 13.62 -6.25
CA VAL A 373 4.44 14.91 -6.14
C VAL A 373 2.95 14.68 -6.27
N ARG A 374 2.18 15.29 -5.38
CA ARG A 374 0.72 15.38 -5.49
C ARG A 374 0.30 16.82 -5.45
N LEU A 375 -0.52 17.21 -6.41
CA LEU A 375 -1.34 18.43 -6.38
C LEU A 375 -2.78 18.02 -6.12
N ALA A 376 -3.43 18.59 -5.12
CA ALA A 376 -4.84 18.35 -4.86
C ALA A 376 -5.60 19.66 -4.65
N TRP A 377 -6.85 19.68 -5.11
CA TRP A 377 -7.80 20.75 -4.90
C TRP A 377 -9.10 20.18 -4.35
N GLN A 378 -9.63 20.80 -3.29
CA GLN A 378 -10.76 20.28 -2.52
C GLN A 378 -11.92 21.29 -2.45
N PRO A 379 -12.55 21.67 -3.60
CA PRO A 379 -13.75 22.48 -3.57
C PRO A 379 -14.91 21.71 -2.91
N PRO A 380 -15.99 22.39 -2.52
CA PRO A 380 -17.13 21.73 -1.88
C PRO A 380 -17.58 20.47 -2.65
N ARG A 381 -17.69 19.35 -1.95
CA ARG A 381 -18.08 18.02 -2.46
C ARG A 381 -17.12 17.36 -3.44
N TRP A 382 -16.00 17.99 -3.83
CA TRP A 382 -15.03 17.41 -4.74
C TRP A 382 -13.65 17.28 -4.11
N VAL A 383 -12.94 16.24 -4.50
CA VAL A 383 -11.48 16.11 -4.31
C VAL A 383 -10.90 15.78 -5.68
N LEU A 384 -10.12 16.69 -6.23
CA LEU A 384 -9.39 16.51 -7.48
C LEU A 384 -7.92 16.36 -7.18
N SER A 385 -7.24 15.42 -7.80
CA SER A 385 -5.80 15.25 -7.60
C SER A 385 -5.08 14.86 -8.88
N LEU A 386 -3.82 15.31 -8.96
CA LEU A 386 -2.84 14.91 -9.96
C LEU A 386 -1.59 14.44 -9.20
N ASP A 387 -1.21 13.18 -9.39
CA ASP A 387 -0.07 12.55 -8.76
C ASP A 387 0.98 12.20 -9.81
N ALA A 388 2.25 12.41 -9.50
CA ALA A 388 3.38 11.96 -10.30
C ALA A 388 4.38 11.22 -9.39
N LEU A 389 4.61 9.94 -9.66
CA LEU A 389 5.70 9.14 -9.11
C LEU A 389 6.77 8.99 -10.18
N VAL A 390 8.00 9.32 -9.85
CA VAL A 390 9.13 9.29 -10.79
C VAL A 390 10.28 8.47 -10.18
N THR A 391 10.93 7.66 -10.99
CA THR A 391 12.19 6.99 -10.67
C THR A 391 13.34 7.72 -11.38
N PRO A 392 14.12 8.58 -10.68
CA PRO A 392 15.13 9.44 -11.33
C PRO A 392 16.19 8.66 -12.10
N HIS A 393 16.52 7.45 -11.67
CA HIS A 393 17.58 6.62 -12.26
C HIS A 393 17.30 6.26 -13.72
N ASP A 394 16.06 5.88 -14.07
CA ASP A 394 15.67 5.45 -15.41
C ASP A 394 14.59 6.35 -16.04
N ARG A 395 14.23 7.46 -15.38
CA ARG A 395 13.19 8.41 -15.81
C ARG A 395 11.83 7.74 -16.01
N GLY A 396 11.63 6.56 -15.40
CA GLY A 396 10.33 5.91 -15.34
C GLY A 396 9.35 6.74 -14.52
N HIS A 397 8.09 6.75 -14.90
CA HIS A 397 7.08 7.52 -14.19
C HIS A 397 5.70 6.87 -14.19
N VAL A 398 4.92 7.22 -13.17
CA VAL A 398 3.50 6.88 -13.05
C VAL A 398 2.74 8.16 -12.78
N ILE A 399 1.83 8.53 -13.67
CA ILE A 399 0.98 9.70 -13.51
C ILE A 399 -0.45 9.24 -13.24
N THR A 400 -1.08 9.83 -12.23
CA THR A 400 -2.47 9.51 -11.86
C THR A 400 -3.26 10.79 -11.73
N ALA A 401 -4.35 10.92 -12.50
CA ALA A 401 -5.38 11.93 -12.29
C ALA A 401 -6.59 11.26 -11.63
N ALA A 402 -7.11 11.87 -10.57
CA ALA A 402 -8.26 11.34 -9.86
C ALA A 402 -9.24 12.44 -9.50
N ALA A 403 -10.53 12.08 -9.51
CA ALA A 403 -11.64 12.91 -9.09
C ALA A 403 -12.56 12.10 -8.18
N GLN A 404 -12.91 12.66 -7.04
CA GLN A 404 -13.88 12.12 -6.11
C GLN A 404 -14.99 13.16 -5.91
N TRP A 405 -16.23 12.74 -6.04
CA TRP A 405 -17.40 13.52 -5.66
C TRP A 405 -18.09 12.88 -4.46
N GLN A 406 -18.44 13.69 -3.47
CA GLN A 406 -19.08 13.22 -2.24
C GLN A 406 -20.42 13.95 -2.03
N GLY A 407 -21.51 13.21 -2.20
CA GLY A 407 -22.86 13.61 -1.76
C GLY A 407 -23.12 13.21 -0.30
N GLU A 408 -24.38 13.27 0.11
CA GLU A 408 -24.78 12.90 1.47
C GLU A 408 -24.64 11.39 1.72
N HIS A 409 -25.13 10.57 0.79
CA HIS A 409 -25.13 9.10 0.89
C HIS A 409 -24.30 8.42 -0.19
N ILE A 410 -23.97 9.13 -1.27
CA ILE A 410 -23.29 8.57 -2.43
C ILE A 410 -21.94 9.23 -2.60
N ARG A 411 -20.91 8.41 -2.89
CA ARG A 411 -19.60 8.85 -3.32
C ARG A 411 -19.30 8.25 -4.69
N LEU A 412 -18.78 9.08 -5.60
CA LEU A 412 -18.32 8.67 -6.91
C LEU A 412 -16.80 8.90 -6.98
N ASP A 413 -16.07 7.91 -7.43
CA ASP A 413 -14.62 7.98 -7.62
C ASP A 413 -14.28 7.63 -9.07
N ALA A 414 -13.42 8.43 -9.68
CA ALA A 414 -12.86 8.19 -11.01
C ALA A 414 -11.35 8.43 -10.98
N ALA A 415 -10.58 7.55 -11.61
CA ALA A 415 -9.14 7.75 -11.71
C ALA A 415 -8.57 7.15 -12.99
N VAL A 416 -7.60 7.83 -13.57
CA VAL A 416 -6.80 7.37 -14.71
C VAL A 416 -5.34 7.37 -14.28
N ARG A 417 -4.67 6.24 -14.48
CA ARG A 417 -3.24 6.07 -14.24
C ARG A 417 -2.53 5.68 -15.52
N ALA A 418 -1.43 6.34 -15.80
CA ALA A 418 -0.53 6.03 -16.92
C ALA A 418 0.86 5.67 -16.40
N PHE A 419 1.43 4.62 -16.96
CA PHE A 419 2.81 4.18 -16.73
C PHE A 419 3.64 4.52 -17.95
N GLY A 420 4.86 5.04 -17.75
CA GLY A 420 5.68 5.50 -18.85
C GLY A 420 7.14 5.71 -18.48
N GLY A 421 7.89 6.21 -19.46
CA GLY A 421 9.32 6.47 -19.42
C GLY A 421 9.98 6.12 -20.74
N PRO A 422 11.32 6.28 -20.86
CA PRO A 422 12.10 5.69 -21.93
C PRO A 422 11.88 4.18 -22.05
N ALA A 423 12.21 3.58 -23.17
CA ALA A 423 11.97 2.16 -23.44
C ALA A 423 12.68 1.21 -22.44
N ASP A 424 13.76 1.67 -21.84
CA ASP A 424 14.51 0.97 -20.80
C ASP A 424 14.02 1.23 -19.37
N ALA A 425 13.01 2.09 -19.19
CA ALA A 425 12.44 2.35 -17.87
C ALA A 425 11.57 1.19 -17.39
N LEU A 426 11.69 0.85 -16.09
CA LEU A 426 10.94 -0.26 -15.50
C LEU A 426 9.42 -0.01 -15.49
N PHE A 427 8.98 1.24 -15.29
CA PHE A 427 7.55 1.57 -15.37
C PHE A 427 6.99 1.44 -16.79
N ALA A 428 7.78 1.70 -17.83
CA ALA A 428 7.38 1.45 -19.22
C ALA A 428 7.22 -0.07 -19.51
N ALA A 429 8.08 -0.90 -18.87
CA ALA A 429 8.06 -2.36 -19.02
C ALA A 429 6.95 -3.07 -18.23
N THR A 430 6.16 -2.35 -17.42
CA THR A 430 5.04 -2.96 -16.70
C THR A 430 3.98 -3.51 -17.66
N PRO A 431 3.27 -4.60 -17.31
CA PRO A 431 2.27 -5.20 -18.20
C PRO A 431 1.14 -4.26 -18.61
N GLN A 432 0.92 -3.20 -17.83
CA GLN A 432 -0.16 -2.24 -18.02
C GLN A 432 0.40 -0.87 -18.37
N ARG A 433 -0.05 -0.28 -19.47
CA ARG A 433 0.29 1.08 -19.86
C ARG A 433 -0.66 2.11 -19.25
N ARG A 434 -1.94 1.76 -19.16
CA ARG A 434 -2.98 2.63 -18.60
C ARG A 434 -3.97 1.82 -17.76
N VAL A 435 -4.48 2.45 -16.70
CA VAL A 435 -5.54 1.91 -15.85
C VAL A 435 -6.61 2.98 -15.70
N LEU A 436 -7.84 2.66 -16.05
CA LEU A 436 -9.03 3.44 -15.74
C LEU A 436 -9.77 2.75 -14.59
N SER A 437 -10.07 3.47 -13.54
CA SER A 437 -10.83 2.96 -12.39
C SER A 437 -12.01 3.88 -12.12
N LEU A 438 -13.19 3.29 -11.97
CA LEU A 438 -14.43 3.98 -11.60
C LEU A 438 -15.04 3.25 -10.39
N ALA A 439 -15.59 4.00 -9.45
CA ALA A 439 -16.38 3.41 -8.38
C ALA A 439 -17.55 4.32 -7.98
N ALA A 440 -18.62 3.67 -7.55
CA ALA A 440 -19.72 4.31 -6.88
C ALA A 440 -19.96 3.59 -5.54
N SER A 441 -20.04 4.32 -4.46
CA SER A 441 -20.36 3.77 -3.16
C SER A 441 -21.52 4.49 -2.50
N SER A 442 -22.33 3.73 -1.75
CA SER A 442 -23.41 4.23 -0.93
C SER A 442 -23.15 3.85 0.52
N ARG A 443 -23.35 4.80 1.43
CA ARG A 443 -23.28 4.60 2.89
C ARG A 443 -24.67 4.60 3.49
N PHE A 444 -24.89 3.71 4.43
CA PHE A 444 -26.17 3.54 5.14
C PHE A 444 -25.96 3.14 6.61
#